data_8cb01275b1ddb7dff45ea7c0905959f2
#
_entry.id   8cb01275b1ddb7dff45ea7c0905959f2
#
_cell.length_a   1.000
_cell.length_b   1.000
_cell.length_c   1.000
_cell.angle_alpha   90.00
_cell.angle_beta   90.00
_cell.angle_gamma   90.00
#
_symmetry.space_group_name_H-M   'P 1'
#
loop_
_entity.id
_entity.type
_entity.pdbx_description
1 polymer ?
#
loop_
_entity_poly.entity_id
_entity_poly.type
_entity_poly.pdbx_seq_one_letter_code
_entity_poly.pdbx_strand_id
1 'polypeptide(L)'
;MELGPRQRFIPTPEEATEAFVAALEAQDRDALLAVFGPEAADLMSSGDANRDAESRDDFLGRYMEYHALDDLSEGVKELIIGRIQWPFPVLLVKNDAGWSFDPEEARDEILSRRIGLNELDVIEVMQRSIEVQDRFRSIDHDGDGDGDGDGVMEFASSVLSSPGQRDGLYWPHEDGKPDSPVGIEIALAAADGVSVDGVDQDPNPYLGYYFRVLTKQGPDAPGGAYDYLVNGNMVAGYGVLAYPADPGATGVMTFIVGENSVVYQANLGEATLEKAGAIDSFNPGEGWTKVEELGN
;
A
#
# COMPACT_ATOMS: atom_id res chain seq x y z
N MET A 1 27.41 -6.26 19.73
CA MET A 1 26.00 -5.83 19.80
C MET A 1 26.05 -4.32 19.82
N GLU A 2 25.95 -3.67 18.67
CA GLU A 2 25.83 -2.21 18.60
C GLU A 2 24.49 -1.86 19.24
N LEU A 3 24.56 -0.99 20.24
CA LEU A 3 23.37 -0.37 20.84
C LEU A 3 22.79 0.53 19.77
N GLY A 4 21.58 0.24 19.28
CA GLY A 4 20.87 1.08 18.32
C GLY A 4 20.75 2.53 18.77
N PRO A 5 20.32 3.44 17.88
CA PRO A 5 20.19 4.85 18.19
C PRO A 5 19.30 5.04 19.43
N ARG A 6 19.78 5.81 20.38
CA ARG A 6 18.99 6.23 21.55
C ARG A 6 18.39 7.59 21.27
N GLN A 7 17.15 7.82 21.72
CA GLN A 7 16.53 9.13 21.64
C GLN A 7 17.41 10.19 22.27
N ARG A 8 17.55 11.32 21.58
CA ARG A 8 18.30 12.49 22.04
C ARG A 8 17.36 13.47 22.70
N PHE A 9 17.81 14.04 23.82
CA PHE A 9 17.19 15.18 24.46
C PHE A 9 17.97 16.44 24.06
N ILE A 10 17.25 17.43 23.56
CA ILE A 10 17.82 18.61 22.91
C ILE A 10 17.51 19.84 23.78
N PRO A 11 18.43 20.83 23.89
CA PRO A 11 18.27 21.92 24.84
C PRO A 11 17.02 22.79 24.65
N THR A 12 16.64 23.02 23.37
CA THR A 12 15.48 23.86 23.03
C THR A 12 14.54 23.15 22.06
N PRO A 13 13.25 23.48 22.05
CA PRO A 13 12.31 22.86 21.12
C PRO A 13 12.56 23.28 19.66
N GLU A 14 13.12 24.48 19.44
CA GLU A 14 13.54 24.95 18.11
C GLU A 14 14.67 24.06 17.56
N GLU A 15 15.73 23.82 18.35
CA GLU A 15 16.81 22.91 17.97
C GLU A 15 16.32 21.47 17.73
N ALA A 16 15.31 21.00 18.48
CA ALA A 16 14.72 19.69 18.26
C ALA A 16 13.98 19.61 16.91
N THR A 17 13.26 20.67 16.55
CA THR A 17 12.59 20.79 15.26
C THR A 17 13.60 20.87 14.11
N GLU A 18 14.67 21.66 14.26
CA GLU A 18 15.76 21.76 13.29
C GLU A 18 16.45 20.40 13.07
N ALA A 19 16.70 19.64 14.14
CA ALA A 19 17.28 18.30 14.06
C ALA A 19 16.38 17.32 13.30
N PHE A 20 15.06 17.39 13.51
CA PHE A 20 14.08 16.61 12.77
C PHE A 20 14.11 16.94 11.26
N VAL A 21 14.02 18.22 10.92
CA VAL A 21 14.02 18.68 9.53
C VAL A 21 15.33 18.29 8.83
N ALA A 22 16.48 18.49 9.49
CA ALA A 22 17.77 18.11 8.93
C ALA A 22 17.87 16.59 8.66
N ALA A 23 17.31 15.76 9.56
CA ALA A 23 17.27 14.31 9.37
C ALA A 23 16.36 13.90 8.20
N LEU A 24 15.22 14.57 8.00
CA LEU A 24 14.34 14.37 6.85
C LEU A 24 15.02 14.77 5.53
N GLU A 25 15.66 15.94 5.47
CA GLU A 25 16.38 16.42 4.30
C GLU A 25 17.53 15.48 3.90
N ALA A 26 18.27 14.97 4.90
CA ALA A 26 19.35 14.02 4.70
C ALA A 26 18.86 12.60 4.39
N GLN A 27 17.57 12.29 4.56
CA GLN A 27 17.00 10.94 4.49
C GLN A 27 17.72 9.97 5.44
N ASP A 28 18.17 10.49 6.59
CA ASP A 28 18.94 9.73 7.58
C ASP A 28 18.00 9.10 8.59
N ARG A 29 17.70 7.81 8.39
CA ARG A 29 16.84 7.01 9.29
C ARG A 29 17.37 6.95 10.71
N ASP A 30 18.68 6.82 10.89
CA ASP A 30 19.27 6.73 12.24
C ASP A 30 19.16 8.07 12.97
N ALA A 31 19.32 9.18 12.25
CA ALA A 31 19.09 10.53 12.80
C ALA A 31 17.61 10.73 13.17
N LEU A 32 16.66 10.26 12.36
CA LEU A 32 15.23 10.29 12.67
C LEU A 32 14.92 9.48 13.94
N LEU A 33 15.44 8.25 14.04
CA LEU A 33 15.29 7.43 15.25
C LEU A 33 15.96 8.06 16.47
N ALA A 34 17.04 8.83 16.28
CA ALA A 34 17.64 9.58 17.39
C ALA A 34 16.77 10.76 17.86
N VAL A 35 15.93 11.32 16.98
CA VAL A 35 14.98 12.41 17.31
C VAL A 35 13.73 11.86 17.99
N PHE A 36 13.13 10.80 17.44
CA PHE A 36 11.82 10.29 17.89
C PHE A 36 11.91 9.13 18.88
N GLY A 37 13.07 8.47 18.99
CA GLY A 37 13.26 7.23 19.75
C GLY A 37 13.16 5.99 18.86
N PRO A 38 13.84 4.90 19.27
CA PRO A 38 13.83 3.64 18.51
C PRO A 38 12.45 2.99 18.44
N GLU A 39 11.57 3.26 19.37
CA GLU A 39 10.16 2.82 19.41
C GLU A 39 9.31 3.41 18.30
N ALA A 40 9.75 4.49 17.65
CA ALA A 40 9.05 5.10 16.52
C ALA A 40 9.39 4.45 15.16
N ALA A 41 10.16 3.36 15.13
CA ALA A 41 10.66 2.76 13.89
C ALA A 41 9.55 2.32 12.92
N ASP A 42 8.43 1.86 13.42
CA ASP A 42 7.23 1.48 12.66
C ASP A 42 6.41 2.68 12.15
N LEU A 43 6.61 3.86 12.75
CA LEU A 43 5.99 5.10 12.30
C LEU A 43 6.76 5.76 11.15
N MET A 44 8.02 5.37 10.90
CA MET A 44 8.93 6.00 9.93
C MET A 44 8.67 5.57 8.48
N SER A 45 7.87 4.53 8.24
CA SER A 45 7.55 4.06 6.89
C SER A 45 6.09 3.65 6.79
N SER A 46 5.47 3.98 5.66
CA SER A 46 4.12 3.52 5.31
C SER A 46 4.11 2.11 4.72
N GLY A 47 5.28 1.53 4.44
CA GLY A 47 5.45 0.31 3.66
C GLY A 47 5.52 0.56 2.15
N ASP A 48 5.42 1.82 1.70
CA ASP A 48 5.56 2.24 0.30
C ASP A 48 6.60 3.35 0.21
N ALA A 49 7.75 3.05 -0.40
CA ALA A 49 8.88 3.96 -0.47
C ALA A 49 8.61 5.24 -1.30
N ASN A 50 7.75 5.14 -2.34
CA ASN A 50 7.37 6.29 -3.15
C ASN A 50 6.48 7.23 -2.35
N ARG A 51 5.49 6.69 -1.66
CA ARG A 51 4.61 7.45 -0.77
C ARG A 51 5.35 8.10 0.39
N ASP A 52 6.31 7.39 0.97
CA ASP A 52 7.17 7.93 2.04
C ASP A 52 7.99 9.12 1.51
N ALA A 53 8.50 9.03 0.27
CA ALA A 53 9.22 10.13 -0.38
C ALA A 53 8.31 11.34 -0.64
N GLU A 54 7.12 11.14 -1.21
CA GLU A 54 6.15 12.21 -1.46
C GLU A 54 5.70 12.90 -0.15
N SER A 55 5.41 12.11 0.89
CA SER A 55 5.01 12.63 2.21
C SER A 55 6.11 13.48 2.85
N ARG A 56 7.37 13.04 2.73
CA ARG A 56 8.54 13.80 3.19
C ARG A 56 8.66 15.13 2.45
N ASP A 57 8.57 15.10 1.13
CA ASP A 57 8.75 16.30 0.29
C ASP A 57 7.59 17.30 0.53
N ASP A 58 6.36 16.83 0.73
CA ASP A 58 5.21 17.66 1.09
C ASP A 58 5.40 18.29 2.49
N PHE A 59 5.85 17.50 3.48
CA PHE A 59 6.15 18.03 4.82
C PHE A 59 7.22 19.13 4.75
N LEU A 60 8.35 18.88 4.08
CA LEU A 60 9.44 19.85 3.95
C LEU A 60 8.96 21.10 3.21
N GLY A 61 8.18 20.97 2.15
CA GLY A 61 7.59 22.08 1.43
C GLY A 61 6.70 22.96 2.32
N ARG A 62 5.82 22.35 3.10
CA ARG A 62 4.96 23.06 4.07
C ARG A 62 5.76 23.72 5.19
N TYR A 63 6.76 23.01 5.73
CA TYR A 63 7.65 23.55 6.76
C TYR A 63 8.39 24.80 6.28
N MET A 64 8.95 24.77 5.07
CA MET A 64 9.63 25.92 4.46
C MET A 64 8.69 27.09 4.17
N GLU A 65 7.42 26.82 3.86
CA GLU A 65 6.42 27.84 3.62
C GLU A 65 6.03 28.60 4.90
N TYR A 66 5.82 27.89 5.97
CA TYR A 66 5.53 28.42 7.30
C TYR A 66 5.74 27.34 8.37
N HIS A 67 6.37 27.70 9.46
CA HIS A 67 6.40 26.87 10.67
C HIS A 67 6.39 27.73 11.93
N ALA A 68 5.82 27.19 12.99
CA ALA A 68 5.77 27.80 14.32
C ALA A 68 5.67 26.70 15.39
N LEU A 69 6.04 27.03 16.61
CA LEU A 69 5.85 26.20 17.78
C LEU A 69 4.81 26.85 18.70
N ASP A 70 3.65 26.22 18.80
CA ASP A 70 2.59 26.66 19.68
C ASP A 70 2.68 26.00 21.06
N ASP A 71 2.44 26.77 22.10
CA ASP A 71 2.39 26.30 23.49
C ASP A 71 1.02 25.67 23.78
N LEU A 72 0.96 24.35 23.97
CA LEU A 72 -0.26 23.67 24.41
C LEU A 72 -0.41 23.69 25.94
N SER A 73 0.70 23.50 26.65
CA SER A 73 0.77 23.56 28.12
C SER A 73 2.21 23.78 28.57
N GLU A 74 2.44 23.88 29.90
CA GLU A 74 3.80 23.97 30.43
C GLU A 74 4.63 22.76 30.04
N GLY A 75 5.70 22.98 29.24
CA GLY A 75 6.61 21.92 28.78
C GLY A 75 6.06 21.07 27.64
N VAL A 76 4.97 21.47 26.98
CA VAL A 76 4.41 20.78 25.80
C VAL A 76 4.19 21.78 24.68
N LYS A 77 4.78 21.49 23.52
CA LYS A 77 4.63 22.29 22.30
C LYS A 77 4.16 21.45 21.12
N GLU A 78 3.46 22.09 20.21
CA GLU A 78 3.01 21.53 18.93
C GLU A 78 3.70 22.27 17.78
N LEU A 79 4.22 21.50 16.82
CA LEU A 79 4.77 22.07 15.59
C LEU A 79 3.62 22.31 14.59
N ILE A 80 3.47 23.56 14.18
CA ILE A 80 2.51 23.97 13.16
C ILE A 80 3.24 24.23 11.85
N ILE A 81 2.75 23.68 10.73
CA ILE A 81 3.37 23.86 9.40
C ILE A 81 2.36 24.29 8.33
N GLY A 82 2.89 24.98 7.32
CA GLY A 82 2.13 25.42 6.13
C GLY A 82 1.15 26.55 6.40
N ARG A 83 0.65 27.18 5.33
CA ARG A 83 -0.28 28.32 5.42
C ARG A 83 -1.61 27.99 6.07
N ILE A 84 -2.05 26.72 5.98
CA ILE A 84 -3.26 26.25 6.63
C ILE A 84 -3.05 25.96 8.12
N GLN A 85 -1.84 26.18 8.63
CA GLN A 85 -1.47 25.95 10.04
C GLN A 85 -1.79 24.50 10.48
N TRP A 86 -1.31 23.51 9.68
CA TRP A 86 -1.54 22.12 9.99
C TRP A 86 -0.69 21.69 11.20
N PRO A 87 -1.31 21.14 12.26
CA PRO A 87 -0.60 20.67 13.43
C PRO A 87 0.10 19.34 13.14
N PHE A 88 1.39 19.27 13.40
CA PHE A 88 2.14 18.01 13.34
C PHE A 88 1.73 17.12 14.52
N PRO A 89 1.36 15.86 14.28
CA PRO A 89 0.72 15.02 15.30
C PRO A 89 1.63 14.64 16.47
N VAL A 90 2.96 14.69 16.30
CA VAL A 90 3.91 14.32 17.36
C VAL A 90 4.31 15.56 18.17
N LEU A 91 3.96 15.55 19.44
CA LEU A 91 4.23 16.67 20.34
C LEU A 91 5.71 16.72 20.75
N LEU A 92 6.20 17.94 21.02
CA LEU A 92 7.47 18.21 21.68
C LEU A 92 7.22 18.30 23.18
N VAL A 93 7.90 17.46 23.94
CA VAL A 93 7.74 17.37 25.40
C VAL A 93 9.06 17.67 26.11
N LYS A 94 8.99 18.47 27.16
CA LYS A 94 10.12 18.83 28.01
C LYS A 94 10.20 17.91 29.22
N ASN A 95 11.39 17.36 29.45
CA ASN A 95 11.72 16.66 30.68
C ASN A 95 13.02 17.22 31.31
N ASP A 96 13.51 16.60 32.38
CA ASP A 96 14.72 17.05 33.10
C ASP A 96 15.98 17.05 32.21
N ALA A 97 16.02 16.26 31.13
CA ALA A 97 17.15 16.14 30.22
C ALA A 97 17.10 17.11 29.02
N GLY A 98 15.94 17.71 28.73
CA GLY A 98 15.71 18.61 27.61
C GLY A 98 14.38 18.37 26.92
N TRP A 99 14.32 18.73 25.63
CA TRP A 99 13.16 18.54 24.78
C TRP A 99 13.34 17.30 23.89
N SER A 100 12.26 16.58 23.64
CA SER A 100 12.19 15.46 22.70
C SER A 100 10.80 15.40 22.08
N PHE A 101 10.70 14.80 20.89
CA PHE A 101 9.42 14.40 20.35
C PHE A 101 8.90 13.17 21.11
N ASP A 102 7.60 13.13 21.37
CA ASP A 102 6.92 12.01 22.02
C ASP A 102 5.93 11.36 21.02
N PRO A 103 6.34 10.27 20.35
CA PRO A 103 5.51 9.61 19.37
C PRO A 103 4.42 8.72 19.98
N GLU A 104 4.50 8.38 21.28
CA GLU A 104 3.59 7.40 21.89
C GLU A 104 2.14 7.88 21.91
N GLU A 105 1.89 9.13 22.27
CA GLU A 105 0.52 9.70 22.27
C GLU A 105 -0.03 9.87 20.85
N ALA A 106 0.84 10.06 19.85
CA ALA A 106 0.45 10.24 18.45
C ALA A 106 0.35 8.93 17.67
N ARG A 107 0.85 7.82 18.22
CA ARG A 107 0.98 6.53 17.53
C ARG A 107 -0.34 6.07 16.91
N ASP A 108 -1.38 5.95 17.73
CA ASP A 108 -2.68 5.46 17.28
C ASP A 108 -3.29 6.36 16.21
N GLU A 109 -3.11 7.67 16.33
CA GLU A 109 -3.59 8.63 15.34
C GLU A 109 -2.83 8.52 14.01
N ILE A 110 -1.49 8.44 14.06
CA ILE A 110 -0.66 8.28 12.87
C ILE A 110 -1.01 6.99 12.14
N LEU A 111 -1.09 5.87 12.86
CA LEU A 111 -1.45 4.58 12.29
C LEU A 111 -2.87 4.59 11.71
N SER A 112 -3.84 5.15 12.44
CA SER A 112 -5.22 5.23 11.97
C SER A 112 -5.36 6.06 10.70
N ARG A 113 -4.66 7.21 10.61
CA ARG A 113 -4.64 8.05 9.40
C ARG A 113 -3.99 7.32 8.22
N ARG A 114 -2.84 6.67 8.45
CA ARG A 114 -2.13 5.88 7.43
C ARG A 114 -3.01 4.75 6.91
N ILE A 115 -3.57 3.94 7.80
CA ILE A 115 -4.47 2.85 7.46
C ILE A 115 -5.64 3.37 6.62
N GLY A 116 -6.31 4.43 7.09
CA GLY A 116 -7.45 5.01 6.39
C GLY A 116 -7.10 5.48 4.98
N LEU A 117 -5.98 6.17 4.78
CA LEU A 117 -5.52 6.61 3.47
C LEU A 117 -5.17 5.42 2.56
N ASN A 118 -4.41 4.45 3.07
CA ASN A 118 -4.05 3.27 2.31
C ASN A 118 -5.28 2.48 1.86
N GLU A 119 -6.25 2.27 2.76
CA GLU A 119 -7.47 1.54 2.45
C GLU A 119 -8.33 2.25 1.39
N LEU A 120 -8.45 3.58 1.47
CA LEU A 120 -9.16 4.37 0.46
C LEU A 120 -8.51 4.24 -0.92
N ASP A 121 -7.19 4.37 -0.99
CA ASP A 121 -6.44 4.25 -2.23
C ASP A 121 -6.51 2.83 -2.80
N VAL A 122 -6.44 1.80 -1.94
CA VAL A 122 -6.58 0.40 -2.35
C VAL A 122 -7.98 0.10 -2.86
N ILE A 123 -9.03 0.65 -2.25
CA ILE A 123 -10.41 0.54 -2.77
C ILE A 123 -10.48 1.11 -4.20
N GLU A 124 -9.83 2.25 -4.47
CA GLU A 124 -9.76 2.82 -5.82
C GLU A 124 -9.01 1.90 -6.79
N VAL A 125 -7.88 1.31 -6.37
CA VAL A 125 -7.15 0.29 -7.15
C VAL A 125 -8.04 -0.91 -7.46
N MET A 126 -8.79 -1.42 -6.47
CA MET A 126 -9.71 -2.53 -6.66
C MET A 126 -10.84 -2.20 -7.65
N GLN A 127 -11.39 -0.99 -7.60
CA GLN A 127 -12.38 -0.53 -8.59
C GLN A 127 -11.77 -0.39 -9.98
N ARG A 128 -10.57 0.17 -10.10
CA ARG A 128 -9.85 0.29 -11.39
C ARG A 128 -9.43 -1.06 -11.97
N SER A 129 -9.21 -2.08 -11.14
CA SER A 129 -8.85 -3.42 -11.62
C SER A 129 -9.91 -4.02 -12.55
N ILE A 130 -11.17 -3.60 -12.42
CA ILE A 130 -12.28 -4.00 -13.29
C ILE A 130 -12.03 -3.49 -14.71
N GLU A 131 -11.76 -2.18 -14.86
CA GLU A 131 -11.47 -1.58 -16.16
C GLU A 131 -10.18 -2.15 -16.78
N VAL A 132 -9.19 -2.46 -15.94
CA VAL A 132 -7.93 -3.05 -16.35
C VAL A 132 -8.14 -4.45 -16.90
N GLN A 133 -8.94 -5.29 -16.27
CA GLN A 133 -9.29 -6.64 -16.74
C GLN A 133 -10.13 -6.59 -18.03
N ASP A 134 -11.10 -5.69 -18.12
CA ASP A 134 -11.89 -5.48 -19.33
C ASP A 134 -11.02 -5.02 -20.51
N ARG A 135 -10.07 -4.14 -20.25
CA ARG A 135 -9.11 -3.67 -21.24
C ARG A 135 -8.17 -4.79 -21.67
N PHE A 136 -7.67 -5.59 -20.73
CA PHE A 136 -6.85 -6.75 -21.03
C PHE A 136 -7.59 -7.71 -21.97
N ARG A 137 -8.81 -8.09 -21.60
CA ARG A 137 -9.66 -9.00 -22.41
C ARG A 137 -10.01 -8.45 -23.81
N SER A 138 -9.89 -7.15 -24.03
CA SER A 138 -10.20 -6.55 -25.35
C SER A 138 -9.16 -6.86 -26.43
N ILE A 139 -8.04 -7.46 -26.06
CA ILE A 139 -6.91 -7.79 -26.93
C ILE A 139 -6.63 -9.29 -26.74
N ASP A 140 -6.42 -10.00 -27.85
CA ASP A 140 -5.93 -11.38 -27.83
C ASP A 140 -4.43 -11.36 -27.50
N HIS A 141 -4.07 -11.87 -26.32
CA HIS A 141 -2.70 -11.80 -25.79
C HIS A 141 -1.92 -13.10 -25.97
N ASP A 142 -2.45 -14.08 -26.68
CA ASP A 142 -1.82 -15.38 -26.83
C ASP A 142 -0.38 -15.30 -27.34
N GLY A 143 0.48 -15.98 -26.65
CA GLY A 143 1.85 -16.26 -27.03
C GLY A 143 2.76 -15.04 -27.01
N ASP A 144 2.82 -14.28 -28.07
CA ASP A 144 3.79 -13.18 -28.20
C ASP A 144 3.19 -11.77 -28.09
N GLY A 145 1.86 -11.69 -27.92
CA GLY A 145 1.13 -10.44 -27.70
C GLY A 145 1.18 -9.48 -28.88
N ASP A 146 1.33 -9.98 -30.11
CA ASP A 146 1.23 -9.19 -31.33
C ASP A 146 -0.22 -9.04 -31.83
N GLY A 147 -1.18 -9.71 -31.16
CA GLY A 147 -2.60 -9.71 -31.52
C GLY A 147 -2.96 -10.74 -32.58
N ASP A 148 -2.10 -11.69 -32.84
CA ASP A 148 -2.31 -12.81 -33.79
C ASP A 148 -2.54 -14.15 -33.02
N GLY A 149 -3.33 -14.08 -31.93
CA GLY A 149 -3.61 -15.17 -31.04
C GLY A 149 -4.55 -16.23 -31.60
N ASP A 150 -5.03 -17.12 -30.71
CA ASP A 150 -5.95 -18.21 -31.07
C ASP A 150 -7.42 -17.77 -31.28
N GLY A 151 -7.70 -16.48 -31.08
CA GLY A 151 -9.02 -15.85 -31.17
C GLY A 151 -9.84 -15.94 -29.89
N VAL A 152 -9.24 -16.36 -28.77
CA VAL A 152 -9.90 -16.41 -27.46
C VAL A 152 -9.59 -15.12 -26.67
N MET A 153 -10.61 -14.35 -26.38
CA MET A 153 -10.50 -13.16 -25.51
C MET A 153 -10.59 -13.57 -24.06
N GLU A 154 -9.49 -13.43 -23.31
CA GLU A 154 -9.39 -13.86 -21.93
C GLU A 154 -9.01 -12.73 -20.96
N PHE A 155 -9.31 -12.92 -19.69
CA PHE A 155 -8.84 -12.07 -18.61
C PHE A 155 -7.42 -12.46 -18.21
N ALA A 156 -6.67 -11.54 -17.63
CA ALA A 156 -5.37 -11.85 -17.03
C ALA A 156 -5.53 -12.80 -15.85
N SER A 157 -4.72 -13.86 -15.84
CA SER A 157 -4.77 -14.91 -14.82
C SER A 157 -3.85 -14.64 -13.62
N SER A 158 -2.98 -13.61 -13.72
CA SER A 158 -2.01 -13.22 -12.71
C SER A 158 -1.75 -11.72 -12.74
N VAL A 159 -1.10 -11.19 -11.70
CA VAL A 159 -0.63 -9.79 -11.71
C VAL A 159 0.61 -9.67 -12.60
N LEU A 160 1.57 -10.57 -12.43
CA LEU A 160 2.82 -10.60 -13.21
C LEU A 160 2.73 -11.72 -14.27
N SER A 161 3.02 -11.38 -15.52
CA SER A 161 3.05 -12.37 -16.60
C SER A 161 4.16 -13.38 -16.43
N SER A 162 3.91 -14.60 -16.89
CA SER A 162 4.94 -15.64 -17.02
C SER A 162 6.08 -15.15 -17.93
N PRO A 163 7.32 -15.57 -17.70
CA PRO A 163 8.46 -15.14 -18.51
C PRO A 163 8.23 -15.38 -20.02
N GLY A 164 8.26 -14.29 -20.79
CA GLY A 164 8.05 -14.34 -22.24
C GLY A 164 6.60 -14.52 -22.69
N GLN A 165 5.63 -14.46 -21.75
CA GLN A 165 4.20 -14.51 -22.01
C GLN A 165 3.54 -13.16 -21.68
N ARG A 166 2.26 -13.01 -22.03
CA ARG A 166 1.39 -11.87 -21.66
C ARG A 166 0.07 -12.35 -21.07
N ASP A 167 0.17 -13.30 -20.15
CA ASP A 167 -0.93 -13.95 -19.43
C ASP A 167 -1.29 -13.25 -18.11
N GLY A 168 -0.53 -12.21 -17.72
CA GLY A 168 -0.73 -11.37 -16.55
C GLY A 168 -0.93 -9.89 -16.90
N LEU A 169 -1.24 -9.08 -15.90
CA LEU A 169 -1.49 -7.63 -16.04
C LEU A 169 -0.22 -6.82 -16.31
N TYR A 170 0.94 -7.34 -15.99
CA TYR A 170 2.23 -6.69 -16.20
C TYR A 170 3.20 -7.58 -16.98
N TRP A 171 3.88 -6.98 -17.95
CA TRP A 171 5.06 -7.50 -18.64
C TRP A 171 6.06 -6.35 -18.88
N PRO A 172 7.37 -6.65 -18.98
CA PRO A 172 8.38 -5.65 -19.30
C PRO A 172 8.11 -4.98 -20.66
N HIS A 173 8.43 -3.68 -20.75
CA HIS A 173 8.31 -2.95 -22.03
C HIS A 173 9.16 -3.60 -23.12
N GLU A 174 8.60 -3.73 -24.29
CA GLU A 174 9.26 -4.25 -25.48
C GLU A 174 8.92 -3.36 -26.68
N ASP A 175 9.98 -2.86 -27.38
CA ASP A 175 9.81 -1.96 -28.52
C ASP A 175 8.90 -2.53 -29.61
N GLY A 176 7.90 -1.73 -29.98
CA GLY A 176 6.96 -2.10 -31.03
C GLY A 176 5.81 -3.00 -30.60
N LYS A 177 5.72 -3.33 -29.32
CA LYS A 177 4.63 -4.12 -28.73
C LYS A 177 3.78 -3.27 -27.76
N PRO A 178 2.52 -3.65 -27.49
CA PRO A 178 1.67 -2.96 -26.51
C PRO A 178 2.29 -2.92 -25.12
N ASP A 179 2.15 -1.80 -24.43
CA ASP A 179 2.53 -1.67 -23.03
C ASP A 179 1.57 -2.47 -22.13
N SER A 180 2.09 -2.92 -20.97
CA SER A 180 1.29 -3.57 -19.95
C SER A 180 0.20 -2.64 -19.40
N PRO A 181 -0.97 -3.16 -19.02
CA PRO A 181 -2.08 -2.35 -18.50
C PRO A 181 -1.83 -1.76 -17.10
N VAL A 182 -0.87 -2.32 -16.34
CA VAL A 182 -0.48 -1.82 -15.01
C VAL A 182 1.00 -1.46 -14.96
N GLY A 183 1.39 -0.61 -14.00
CA GLY A 183 2.78 -0.22 -13.76
C GLY A 183 3.58 -1.27 -12.98
N ILE A 184 4.90 -1.09 -12.96
CA ILE A 184 5.84 -1.98 -12.27
C ILE A 184 5.57 -2.03 -10.75
N GLU A 185 5.08 -0.96 -10.15
CA GLU A 185 4.79 -0.88 -8.72
C GLU A 185 3.75 -1.91 -8.28
N ILE A 186 2.67 -2.08 -9.08
CA ILE A 186 1.64 -3.10 -8.84
C ILE A 186 2.21 -4.50 -9.09
N ALA A 187 3.07 -4.66 -10.09
CA ALA A 187 3.71 -5.93 -10.38
C ALA A 187 4.62 -6.39 -9.23
N LEU A 188 5.38 -5.46 -8.64
CA LEU A 188 6.24 -5.75 -7.48
C LEU A 188 5.43 -6.13 -6.22
N ALA A 189 4.16 -5.74 -6.15
CA ALA A 189 3.25 -6.09 -5.06
C ALA A 189 2.46 -7.39 -5.31
N ALA A 190 2.83 -8.18 -6.32
CA ALA A 190 2.19 -9.47 -6.59
C ALA A 190 2.44 -10.46 -5.44
N ALA A 191 1.35 -10.92 -4.81
CA ALA A 191 1.40 -11.79 -3.63
C ALA A 191 1.92 -13.21 -3.92
N ASP A 192 1.84 -13.65 -5.17
CA ASP A 192 2.27 -15.00 -5.59
C ASP A 192 3.78 -15.09 -5.88
N GLY A 193 4.51 -14.04 -5.54
CA GLY A 193 5.94 -13.91 -5.80
C GLY A 193 6.21 -13.03 -7.03
N VAL A 194 7.40 -12.48 -7.05
CA VAL A 194 7.84 -11.55 -8.10
C VAL A 194 9.07 -12.12 -8.77
N SER A 195 8.99 -12.34 -10.08
CA SER A 195 10.16 -12.62 -10.92
C SER A 195 10.21 -11.59 -12.05
N VAL A 196 11.12 -10.62 -11.94
CA VAL A 196 11.33 -9.61 -12.96
C VAL A 196 12.67 -9.85 -13.61
N ASP A 197 12.71 -9.90 -14.95
CA ASP A 197 13.91 -10.20 -15.73
C ASP A 197 14.62 -11.52 -15.34
N GLY A 198 13.83 -12.51 -14.85
CA GLY A 198 14.36 -13.82 -14.44
C GLY A 198 15.06 -13.82 -13.08
N VAL A 199 14.89 -12.78 -12.29
CA VAL A 199 15.38 -12.67 -10.91
C VAL A 199 14.18 -12.71 -9.96
N ASP A 200 14.13 -13.72 -9.10
CA ASP A 200 13.14 -13.81 -8.04
C ASP A 200 13.42 -12.74 -6.97
N GLN A 201 12.40 -12.00 -6.61
CA GLN A 201 12.46 -10.94 -5.60
C GLN A 201 11.35 -11.14 -4.57
N ASP A 202 11.60 -10.66 -3.36
CA ASP A 202 10.52 -10.56 -2.37
C ASP A 202 9.50 -9.51 -2.83
N PRO A 203 8.18 -9.77 -2.66
CA PRO A 203 7.16 -8.80 -3.00
C PRO A 203 7.36 -7.48 -2.26
N ASN A 204 7.23 -6.36 -2.99
CA ASN A 204 7.27 -5.01 -2.42
C ASN A 204 5.86 -4.44 -2.39
N PRO A 205 5.27 -4.14 -1.23
CA PRO A 205 3.89 -3.67 -1.15
C PRO A 205 3.66 -2.38 -1.95
N TYR A 206 2.52 -2.28 -2.63
CA TYR A 206 2.03 -1.05 -3.22
C TYR A 206 0.89 -0.50 -2.35
N LEU A 207 0.96 0.75 -1.94
CA LEU A 207 0.05 1.37 -0.96
C LEU A 207 -0.06 0.58 0.36
N GLY A 208 1.00 -0.14 0.73
CA GLY A 208 1.04 -1.01 1.91
C GLY A 208 0.30 -2.35 1.75
N TYR A 209 -0.05 -2.75 0.52
CA TYR A 209 -0.83 -3.96 0.21
C TYR A 209 -0.14 -4.85 -0.81
N TYR A 210 -0.46 -6.16 -0.72
CA TYR A 210 -0.17 -7.15 -1.74
C TYR A 210 -1.43 -7.46 -2.55
N PHE A 211 -1.24 -7.84 -3.82
CA PHE A 211 -2.32 -8.11 -4.77
C PHE A 211 -2.18 -9.50 -5.39
N ARG A 212 -3.33 -10.15 -5.65
CA ARG A 212 -3.41 -11.45 -6.33
C ARG A 212 -4.63 -11.51 -7.23
N VAL A 213 -4.49 -12.13 -8.39
CA VAL A 213 -5.63 -12.52 -9.24
C VAL A 213 -6.15 -13.87 -8.77
N LEU A 214 -7.48 -13.99 -8.63
CA LEU A 214 -8.17 -15.20 -8.24
C LEU A 214 -8.78 -15.85 -9.50
N THR A 215 -8.50 -17.13 -9.71
CA THR A 215 -8.86 -17.87 -10.93
C THR A 215 -10.15 -18.68 -10.80
N LYS A 216 -10.86 -18.55 -9.70
CA LYS A 216 -12.15 -19.24 -9.45
C LYS A 216 -13.02 -18.45 -8.48
N GLN A 217 -14.29 -18.83 -8.39
CA GLN A 217 -15.19 -18.33 -7.35
C GLN A 217 -15.75 -19.46 -6.48
N GLY A 218 -16.15 -19.09 -5.27
CA GLY A 218 -16.71 -19.98 -4.28
C GLY A 218 -18.25 -20.01 -4.28
N PRO A 219 -18.85 -20.84 -3.41
CA PRO A 219 -20.29 -21.09 -3.40
C PRO A 219 -21.15 -19.87 -3.00
N ASP A 220 -20.59 -18.91 -2.25
CA ASP A 220 -21.30 -17.72 -1.81
C ASP A 220 -21.25 -16.56 -2.82
N ALA A 221 -20.44 -16.71 -3.87
CA ALA A 221 -20.40 -15.77 -4.98
C ALA A 221 -21.65 -15.88 -5.87
N PRO A 222 -22.05 -14.79 -6.55
CA PRO A 222 -23.14 -14.85 -7.52
C PRO A 222 -22.89 -15.92 -8.59
N GLY A 223 -23.83 -16.84 -8.77
CA GLY A 223 -23.71 -17.96 -9.71
C GLY A 223 -23.13 -19.24 -9.11
N GLY A 224 -22.69 -19.23 -7.84
CA GLY A 224 -22.12 -20.39 -7.15
C GLY A 224 -20.67 -20.68 -7.50
N ALA A 225 -20.15 -21.82 -7.07
CA ALA A 225 -18.74 -22.17 -7.24
C ALA A 225 -18.44 -22.65 -8.67
N TYR A 226 -17.44 -22.09 -9.32
CA TYR A 226 -16.87 -22.57 -10.58
C TYR A 226 -15.46 -21.98 -10.83
N ASP A 227 -14.71 -22.64 -11.71
CA ASP A 227 -13.41 -22.17 -12.17
C ASP A 227 -13.57 -21.14 -13.29
N TYR A 228 -12.78 -20.09 -13.26
CA TYR A 228 -12.72 -19.10 -14.35
C TYR A 228 -11.89 -19.58 -15.54
N LEU A 229 -11.00 -20.55 -15.28
CA LEU A 229 -10.17 -21.19 -16.30
C LEU A 229 -10.98 -22.28 -17.05
N VAL A 230 -11.10 -22.12 -18.34
CA VAL A 230 -11.73 -23.12 -19.26
C VAL A 230 -10.70 -23.51 -20.30
N ASN A 231 -10.27 -24.78 -20.29
CA ASN A 231 -9.20 -25.30 -21.14
C ASN A 231 -7.85 -24.54 -21.02
N GLY A 232 -7.61 -23.93 -19.89
CA GLY A 232 -6.40 -23.14 -19.64
C GLY A 232 -6.58 -21.62 -19.80
N ASN A 233 -7.66 -21.17 -20.44
CA ASN A 233 -7.94 -19.77 -20.76
C ASN A 233 -8.90 -19.17 -19.73
N MET A 234 -8.61 -17.99 -19.23
CA MET A 234 -9.40 -17.30 -18.21
C MET A 234 -10.59 -16.53 -18.82
N VAL A 235 -11.60 -17.27 -19.24
CA VAL A 235 -12.74 -16.74 -20.01
C VAL A 235 -14.04 -16.63 -19.24
N ALA A 236 -14.17 -17.30 -18.08
CA ALA A 236 -15.43 -17.38 -17.34
C ALA A 236 -15.55 -16.33 -16.22
N GLY A 237 -14.59 -15.44 -16.08
CA GLY A 237 -14.56 -14.40 -15.07
C GLY A 237 -13.17 -14.20 -14.46
N TYR A 238 -13.08 -13.38 -13.40
CA TYR A 238 -11.89 -13.14 -12.60
C TYR A 238 -12.26 -12.70 -11.19
N GLY A 239 -11.31 -12.79 -10.28
CA GLY A 239 -11.34 -12.10 -9.01
C GLY A 239 -10.01 -11.40 -8.77
N VAL A 240 -10.00 -10.37 -7.92
CA VAL A 240 -8.79 -9.73 -7.41
C VAL A 240 -8.88 -9.69 -5.90
N LEU A 241 -7.77 -10.03 -5.24
CA LEU A 241 -7.57 -9.97 -3.79
C LEU A 241 -6.53 -8.90 -3.50
N ALA A 242 -6.77 -8.07 -2.48
CA ALA A 242 -5.78 -7.19 -1.87
C ALA A 242 -5.78 -7.37 -0.35
N TYR A 243 -4.60 -7.49 0.25
CA TYR A 243 -4.47 -7.63 1.70
C TYR A 243 -3.25 -6.87 2.23
N PRO A 244 -3.31 -6.33 3.49
CA PRO A 244 -2.23 -5.52 4.03
C PRO A 244 -0.95 -6.32 4.22
N ALA A 245 0.18 -5.70 3.87
CA ALA A 245 1.51 -6.29 4.05
C ALA A 245 1.90 -6.39 5.53
N ASP A 246 1.47 -5.42 6.33
CA ASP A 246 1.65 -5.39 7.79
C ASP A 246 0.29 -5.05 8.44
N PRO A 247 -0.50 -6.10 8.82
CA PRO A 247 -1.83 -5.90 9.40
C PRO A 247 -1.79 -5.09 10.69
N GLY A 248 -2.59 -4.00 10.74
CA GLY A 248 -2.61 -3.06 11.84
C GLY A 248 -1.61 -1.91 11.74
N ALA A 249 -0.69 -1.95 10.76
CA ALA A 249 0.24 -0.86 10.47
C ALA A 249 0.04 -0.26 9.08
N THR A 250 -0.18 -1.09 8.05
CA THR A 250 -0.42 -0.63 6.67
C THR A 250 -1.89 -0.72 6.26
N GLY A 251 -2.68 -1.55 6.93
CA GLY A 251 -4.11 -1.72 6.71
C GLY A 251 -4.72 -2.68 7.73
N VAL A 252 -6.03 -2.70 7.83
CA VAL A 252 -6.83 -3.61 8.66
C VAL A 252 -7.70 -4.51 7.78
N MET A 253 -8.29 -3.93 6.71
CA MET A 253 -9.21 -4.64 5.85
C MET A 253 -8.49 -5.38 4.73
N THR A 254 -8.99 -6.56 4.41
CA THR A 254 -8.69 -7.31 3.20
C THR A 254 -9.81 -7.09 2.21
N PHE A 255 -9.50 -6.92 0.94
CA PHE A 255 -10.47 -6.59 -0.10
C PHE A 255 -10.52 -7.68 -1.17
N ILE A 256 -11.73 -7.95 -1.70
CA ILE A 256 -11.92 -8.76 -2.91
C ILE A 256 -12.88 -8.05 -3.85
N VAL A 257 -12.64 -8.19 -5.15
CA VAL A 257 -13.54 -7.76 -6.22
C VAL A 257 -13.59 -8.82 -7.30
N GLY A 258 -14.70 -8.93 -8.01
CA GLY A 258 -14.87 -9.81 -9.15
C GLY A 258 -15.59 -9.09 -10.28
N GLU A 259 -15.94 -9.83 -11.34
CA GLU A 259 -16.64 -9.33 -12.53
C GLU A 259 -17.98 -8.63 -12.21
N ASN A 260 -18.56 -8.90 -11.03
CA ASN A 260 -19.77 -8.22 -10.56
C ASN A 260 -19.55 -6.73 -10.16
N SER A 261 -18.31 -6.23 -10.26
CA SER A 261 -17.91 -4.85 -9.99
C SER A 261 -18.21 -4.36 -8.56
N VAL A 262 -18.40 -5.27 -7.62
CA VAL A 262 -18.62 -4.94 -6.20
C VAL A 262 -17.36 -5.25 -5.41
N VAL A 263 -16.79 -4.24 -4.77
CA VAL A 263 -15.69 -4.43 -3.82
C VAL A 263 -16.26 -4.87 -2.48
N TYR A 264 -15.72 -5.96 -1.95
CA TYR A 264 -16.04 -6.46 -0.61
C TYR A 264 -14.82 -6.34 0.28
N GLN A 265 -15.05 -6.15 1.58
CA GLN A 265 -14.02 -6.04 2.60
C GLN A 265 -14.29 -6.97 3.77
N ALA A 266 -13.22 -7.44 4.41
CA ALA A 266 -13.28 -8.22 5.63
C ALA A 266 -12.06 -7.93 6.52
N ASN A 267 -12.27 -7.82 7.83
CA ASN A 267 -11.20 -7.84 8.81
C ASN A 267 -10.88 -9.29 9.16
N LEU A 268 -9.73 -9.79 8.73
CA LEU A 268 -9.31 -11.17 8.98
C LEU A 268 -8.63 -11.36 10.36
N GLY A 269 -8.39 -10.25 11.08
CA GLY A 269 -7.83 -10.24 12.44
C GLY A 269 -6.32 -10.53 12.48
N GLU A 270 -5.83 -11.00 13.63
CA GLU A 270 -4.39 -11.21 13.87
C GLU A 270 -3.71 -12.17 12.88
N ALA A 271 -4.47 -13.11 12.31
CA ALA A 271 -3.97 -14.09 11.34
C ALA A 271 -4.20 -13.65 9.87
N THR A 272 -4.27 -12.34 9.60
CA THR A 272 -4.60 -11.80 8.25
C THR A 272 -3.69 -12.37 7.16
N LEU A 273 -2.37 -12.40 7.35
CA LEU A 273 -1.44 -12.89 6.33
C LEU A 273 -1.65 -14.36 6.00
N GLU A 274 -1.85 -15.21 7.03
CA GLU A 274 -2.13 -16.64 6.85
C GLU A 274 -3.46 -16.86 6.14
N LYS A 275 -4.53 -16.20 6.61
CA LYS A 275 -5.87 -16.32 6.05
C LYS A 275 -5.94 -15.78 4.63
N ALA A 276 -5.36 -14.60 4.37
CA ALA A 276 -5.33 -14.01 3.03
C ALA A 276 -4.51 -14.88 2.06
N GLY A 277 -3.38 -15.42 2.52
CA GLY A 277 -2.59 -16.38 1.76
C GLY A 277 -3.36 -17.63 1.35
N ALA A 278 -4.34 -18.05 2.15
CA ALA A 278 -5.20 -19.21 1.88
C ALA A 278 -6.43 -18.88 0.98
N ILE A 279 -6.74 -17.59 0.73
CA ILE A 279 -7.84 -17.21 -0.16
C ILE A 279 -7.43 -17.50 -1.61
N ASP A 280 -8.08 -18.46 -2.24
CA ASP A 280 -7.83 -18.91 -3.61
C ASP A 280 -9.02 -18.67 -4.55
N SER A 281 -10.12 -18.13 -4.03
CA SER A 281 -11.38 -17.93 -4.76
C SER A 281 -12.07 -16.63 -4.36
N PHE A 282 -12.74 -15.99 -5.31
CA PHE A 282 -13.67 -14.91 -5.03
C PHE A 282 -14.93 -15.47 -4.36
N ASN A 283 -15.05 -15.29 -3.05
CA ASN A 283 -16.15 -15.86 -2.28
C ASN A 283 -16.61 -14.88 -1.17
N PRO A 284 -17.44 -13.87 -1.50
CA PRO A 284 -17.90 -12.85 -0.56
C PRO A 284 -19.04 -13.39 0.33
N GLY A 285 -18.73 -14.42 1.13
CA GLY A 285 -19.66 -15.06 2.07
C GLY A 285 -19.65 -14.41 3.45
N GLU A 286 -19.85 -15.23 4.48
CA GLU A 286 -19.86 -14.79 5.88
C GLU A 286 -18.57 -14.04 6.24
N GLY A 287 -18.70 -12.90 6.91
CA GLY A 287 -17.57 -12.04 7.30
C GLY A 287 -17.17 -10.99 6.28
N TRP A 288 -17.68 -11.07 5.03
CA TRP A 288 -17.47 -10.07 4.01
C TRP A 288 -18.61 -9.06 3.95
N THR A 289 -18.29 -7.78 3.85
CA THR A 289 -19.24 -6.69 3.67
C THR A 289 -18.92 -5.89 2.42
N LYS A 290 -19.93 -5.34 1.77
CA LYS A 290 -19.71 -4.46 0.62
C LYS A 290 -19.07 -3.15 1.10
N VAL A 291 -18.10 -2.68 0.36
CA VAL A 291 -17.61 -1.31 0.52
C VAL A 291 -18.71 -0.37 0.06
N GLU A 292 -19.12 0.56 0.93
CA GLU A 292 -20.06 1.59 0.55
C GLU A 292 -19.37 2.56 -0.42
N GLU A 293 -20.04 2.91 -1.51
CA GLU A 293 -19.56 3.95 -2.41
C GLU A 293 -19.42 5.24 -1.60
N LEU A 294 -18.20 5.78 -1.54
CA LEU A 294 -17.97 7.11 -0.98
C LEU A 294 -18.78 8.08 -1.86
N GLY A 295 -19.93 8.52 -1.37
CA GLY A 295 -20.80 9.43 -2.09
C GLY A 295 -20.01 10.67 -2.57
N ASN A 296 -20.09 10.95 -3.86
CA ASN A 296 -19.56 12.15 -4.50
C ASN A 296 -20.17 13.42 -3.89
#